data_ac639d9b4bd8994d79f1374af0443c95
#
_entry.id   ac639d9b4bd8994d79f1374af0443c95
#
_cell.length_a   1.000
_cell.length_b   1.000
_cell.length_c   1.000
_cell.angle_alpha   90.00
_cell.angle_beta   90.00
_cell.angle_gamma   90.00
#
_symmetry.space_group_name_H-M   'P 1'
#
loop_
_entity.id
_entity.type
_entity.pdbx_description
1 polymer ?
#
loop_
_entity_poly.entity_id
_entity_poly.type
_entity_poly.pdbx_seq_one_letter_code
_entity_poly.pdbx_strand_id
1 'polypeptide(L)'
;MREYTLWEVILITYKTHNIGGLFIGTLFIGLNINYIFTHFNIFTILILLILYIYSLYIGSLFPDIDHPKSYLDRRYPLLSNLINNKFHHRGFTHSLLFIYLLIFIFLLVSIFLKIFYPRVYIILGIYIFTIECGFILGCLSHIIFDMFNPSGVCLFYPYIKKYRLPLAPTIKLNSTCEKNLYTFLSFSTYILYIMYISWILKFTVIN
;
A
#
# COMPACT_ATOMS: atom_id res chain seq x y z
N MET A 1 -11.56 -28.61 -16.11
CA MET A 1 -10.74 -27.59 -15.40
C MET A 1 -10.58 -26.41 -16.36
N ARG A 2 -11.05 -25.21 -15.98
CA ARG A 2 -10.74 -24.01 -16.77
C ARG A 2 -9.25 -23.73 -16.61
N GLU A 3 -8.48 -23.80 -17.69
CA GLU A 3 -7.13 -23.24 -17.73
C GLU A 3 -7.28 -21.72 -17.58
N TYR A 4 -6.95 -21.22 -16.41
CA TYR A 4 -6.85 -19.77 -16.21
C TYR A 4 -5.67 -19.28 -17.05
N THR A 5 -5.92 -18.31 -17.93
CA THR A 5 -4.86 -17.68 -18.68
C THR A 5 -3.89 -16.99 -17.72
N LEU A 6 -2.63 -16.86 -18.08
CA LEU A 6 -1.59 -16.15 -17.27
C LEU A 6 -2.06 -14.74 -16.85
N TRP A 7 -2.95 -14.14 -17.61
CA TRP A 7 -3.55 -12.84 -17.36
C TRP A 7 -4.55 -12.86 -16.18
N GLU A 8 -5.35 -13.91 -16.05
CA GLU A 8 -6.33 -14.06 -14.95
C GLU A 8 -5.60 -14.30 -13.61
N VAL A 9 -4.48 -15.04 -13.65
CA VAL A 9 -3.64 -15.30 -12.47
C VAL A 9 -3.05 -14.01 -11.91
N ILE A 10 -2.49 -13.16 -12.79
CA ILE A 10 -1.87 -11.90 -12.41
C ILE A 10 -2.91 -10.90 -11.89
N LEU A 11 -4.12 -10.89 -12.51
CA LEU A 11 -5.20 -9.99 -12.11
C LEU A 11 -5.78 -10.29 -10.73
N ILE A 12 -5.86 -11.57 -10.32
CA ILE A 12 -6.42 -11.95 -9.02
C ILE A 12 -5.47 -11.52 -7.89
N THR A 13 -4.18 -11.84 -7.99
CA THR A 13 -3.17 -11.45 -7.00
C THR A 13 -3.06 -9.93 -6.84
N TYR A 14 -3.03 -9.21 -7.95
CA TYR A 14 -3.07 -7.75 -7.99
C TYR A 14 -4.28 -7.18 -7.22
N LYS A 15 -5.48 -7.73 -7.43
CA LYS A 15 -6.69 -7.28 -6.75
C LYS A 15 -6.62 -7.51 -5.25
N THR A 16 -6.07 -8.64 -4.81
CA THR A 16 -5.96 -8.97 -3.38
C THR A 16 -5.01 -8.03 -2.67
N HIS A 17 -3.85 -7.70 -3.26
CA HIS A 17 -2.92 -6.72 -2.69
C HIS A 17 -3.54 -5.32 -2.62
N ASN A 18 -4.24 -4.90 -3.66
CA ASN A 18 -4.90 -3.59 -3.68
C ASN A 18 -5.99 -3.47 -2.62
N ILE A 19 -6.88 -4.44 -2.52
CA ILE A 19 -7.94 -4.37 -1.51
C ILE A 19 -7.38 -4.47 -0.08
N GLY A 20 -6.31 -5.23 0.09
CA GLY A 20 -5.56 -5.31 1.34
C GLY A 20 -4.94 -3.97 1.72
N GLY A 21 -4.34 -3.29 0.74
CA GLY A 21 -3.84 -1.93 0.90
C GLY A 21 -4.94 -0.95 1.30
N LEU A 22 -6.05 -0.96 0.57
CA LEU A 22 -7.21 -0.12 0.88
C LEU A 22 -7.77 -0.40 2.27
N PHE A 23 -7.87 -1.65 2.69
CA PHE A 23 -8.32 -2.02 4.03
C PHE A 23 -7.42 -1.44 5.12
N ILE A 24 -6.11 -1.68 5.05
CA ILE A 24 -5.14 -1.16 6.03
C ILE A 24 -5.11 0.37 6.02
N GLY A 25 -5.11 0.97 4.81
CA GLY A 25 -5.14 2.41 4.67
C GLY A 25 -6.40 3.05 5.24
N THR A 26 -7.56 2.42 5.06
CA THR A 26 -8.83 2.90 5.63
C THR A 26 -8.82 2.84 7.16
N LEU A 27 -8.28 1.77 7.75
CA LEU A 27 -8.08 1.69 9.20
C LEU A 27 -7.20 2.83 9.72
N PHE A 28 -6.10 3.14 9.00
CA PHE A 28 -5.21 4.23 9.39
C PHE A 28 -5.89 5.61 9.34
N ILE A 29 -6.71 5.89 8.31
CA ILE A 29 -7.52 7.11 8.25
C ILE A 29 -8.47 7.18 9.45
N GLY A 30 -9.12 6.07 9.80
CA GLY A 30 -10.06 6.02 10.91
C GLY A 30 -9.43 6.40 12.25
N LEU A 31 -8.19 6.01 12.50
CA LEU A 31 -7.44 6.40 13.69
C LEU A 31 -7.15 7.92 13.77
N ASN A 32 -7.14 8.60 12.62
CA ASN A 32 -6.82 10.03 12.51
C ASN A 32 -8.02 10.89 12.11
N ILE A 33 -9.21 10.32 12.01
CA ILE A 33 -10.38 10.98 11.42
C ILE A 33 -10.76 12.28 12.15
N ASN A 34 -10.74 12.29 13.47
CA ASN A 34 -11.02 13.49 14.26
C ASN A 34 -10.04 14.61 13.94
N TYR A 35 -8.75 14.31 13.92
CA TYR A 35 -7.70 15.28 13.61
C TYR A 35 -7.90 15.88 12.21
N ILE A 36 -8.18 15.04 11.21
CA ILE A 36 -8.36 15.46 9.82
C ILE A 36 -9.52 16.47 9.72
N PHE A 37 -10.68 16.15 10.31
CA PHE A 37 -11.88 16.99 10.22
C PHE A 37 -11.82 18.27 11.07
N THR A 38 -11.00 18.31 12.13
CA THR A 38 -10.83 19.50 12.95
C THR A 38 -9.82 20.50 12.37
N HIS A 39 -8.89 20.05 11.54
CA HIS A 39 -7.78 20.90 11.06
C HIS A 39 -7.88 21.28 9.59
N PHE A 40 -8.70 20.59 8.79
CA PHE A 40 -8.79 20.84 7.34
C PHE A 40 -10.22 21.10 6.89
N ASN A 41 -10.37 22.01 5.91
CA ASN A 41 -11.64 22.20 5.24
C ASN A 41 -11.97 21.05 4.28
N ILE A 42 -13.24 20.90 3.91
CA ILE A 42 -13.72 19.77 3.11
C ILE A 42 -13.02 19.63 1.76
N PHE A 43 -12.68 20.72 1.08
CA PHE A 43 -11.97 20.65 -0.21
C PHE A 43 -10.56 20.12 -0.05
N THR A 44 -9.84 20.56 0.98
CA THR A 44 -8.51 20.00 1.31
C THR A 44 -8.60 18.53 1.65
N ILE A 45 -9.58 18.13 2.45
CA ILE A 45 -9.81 16.71 2.81
C ILE A 45 -10.02 15.86 1.55
N LEU A 46 -10.86 16.32 0.61
CA LEU A 46 -11.10 15.57 -0.64
C LEU A 46 -9.82 15.40 -1.47
N ILE A 47 -9.01 16.44 -1.60
CA ILE A 47 -7.73 16.36 -2.32
C ILE A 47 -6.78 15.39 -1.60
N LEU A 48 -6.63 15.50 -0.28
CA LEU A 48 -5.78 14.62 0.52
C LEU A 48 -6.22 13.15 0.39
N LEU A 49 -7.53 12.87 0.42
CA LEU A 49 -8.07 11.52 0.24
C LEU A 49 -7.75 10.95 -1.15
N ILE A 50 -7.91 11.74 -2.21
CA ILE A 50 -7.58 11.30 -3.58
C ILE A 50 -6.10 10.95 -3.68
N LEU A 51 -5.21 11.83 -3.20
CA LEU A 51 -3.77 11.62 -3.21
C LEU A 51 -3.36 10.41 -2.38
N TYR A 52 -3.95 10.27 -1.19
CA TYR A 52 -3.72 9.14 -0.30
C TYR A 52 -4.12 7.80 -0.93
N ILE A 53 -5.35 7.70 -1.44
CA ILE A 53 -5.86 6.47 -2.06
C ILE A 53 -5.02 6.09 -3.29
N TYR A 54 -4.66 7.07 -4.12
CA TYR A 54 -3.84 6.82 -5.30
C TYR A 54 -2.42 6.35 -4.93
N SER A 55 -1.76 7.01 -3.97
CA SER A 55 -0.44 6.61 -3.51
C SER A 55 -0.44 5.24 -2.82
N LEU A 56 -1.47 4.96 -2.02
CA LEU A 56 -1.70 3.67 -1.39
C LEU A 56 -1.87 2.55 -2.43
N TYR A 57 -2.65 2.82 -3.50
CA TYR A 57 -2.83 1.91 -4.61
C TYR A 57 -1.50 1.58 -5.29
N ILE A 58 -0.70 2.59 -5.63
CA ILE A 58 0.62 2.36 -6.25
C ILE A 58 1.56 1.64 -5.28
N GLY A 59 1.59 2.05 -4.00
CA GLY A 59 2.42 1.44 -2.96
C GLY A 59 2.08 -0.05 -2.76
N SER A 60 0.79 -0.42 -2.80
CA SER A 60 0.36 -1.82 -2.65
C SER A 60 0.80 -2.74 -3.79
N LEU A 61 1.31 -2.20 -4.88
CA LEU A 61 1.83 -2.95 -6.02
C LEU A 61 3.34 -2.83 -6.16
N PHE A 62 3.91 -1.82 -5.52
CA PHE A 62 5.29 -1.44 -5.78
C PHE A 62 6.32 -2.52 -5.44
N PRO A 63 6.20 -3.32 -4.36
CA PRO A 63 7.13 -4.38 -4.09
C PRO A 63 7.25 -5.41 -5.22
N ASP A 64 6.16 -5.71 -5.93
CA ASP A 64 6.16 -6.64 -7.08
C ASP A 64 6.85 -6.09 -8.35
N ILE A 65 7.46 -4.92 -8.29
CA ILE A 65 8.27 -4.38 -9.41
C ILE A 65 9.48 -5.28 -9.70
N ASP A 66 9.90 -6.09 -8.72
CA ASP A 66 10.93 -7.12 -8.85
C ASP A 66 10.44 -8.43 -9.49
N HIS A 67 9.17 -8.50 -9.89
CA HIS A 67 8.59 -9.69 -10.51
C HIS A 67 8.40 -9.46 -12.02
N PRO A 68 9.05 -10.27 -12.90
CA PRO A 68 8.82 -10.22 -14.33
C PRO A 68 7.34 -10.45 -14.67
N LYS A 69 6.80 -9.63 -15.57
CA LYS A 69 5.39 -9.64 -15.99
C LYS A 69 4.39 -9.15 -14.92
N SER A 70 4.85 -8.56 -13.81
CA SER A 70 3.95 -7.87 -12.88
C SER A 70 3.24 -6.68 -13.54
N TYR A 71 2.23 -6.12 -12.87
CA TYR A 71 1.54 -4.93 -13.37
C TYR A 71 2.50 -3.75 -13.58
N LEU A 72 3.42 -3.53 -12.63
CA LEU A 72 4.38 -2.42 -12.71
C LEU A 72 5.53 -2.69 -13.69
N ASP A 73 5.98 -3.94 -13.82
CA ASP A 73 6.97 -4.33 -14.83
C ASP A 73 6.52 -3.94 -16.25
N ARG A 74 5.26 -4.21 -16.58
CA ARG A 74 4.72 -3.84 -17.89
C ARG A 74 4.60 -2.35 -18.11
N ARG A 75 4.33 -1.59 -17.07
CA ARG A 75 4.12 -0.14 -17.15
C ARG A 75 5.42 0.64 -17.07
N TYR A 76 6.41 0.12 -16.33
CA TYR A 76 7.70 0.74 -16.08
C TYR A 76 8.87 -0.23 -16.30
N PRO A 77 9.03 -0.77 -17.53
CA PRO A 77 9.98 -1.85 -17.80
C PRO A 77 11.44 -1.46 -17.53
N LEU A 78 11.82 -0.20 -17.72
CA LEU A 78 13.18 0.26 -17.44
C LEU A 78 13.51 0.17 -15.95
N LEU A 79 12.59 0.63 -15.08
CA LEU A 79 12.76 0.59 -13.63
C LEU A 79 12.75 -0.86 -13.12
N SER A 80 11.82 -1.66 -13.62
CA SER A 80 11.71 -3.07 -13.28
C SER A 80 12.98 -3.84 -13.65
N ASN A 81 13.51 -3.66 -14.86
CA ASN A 81 14.75 -4.31 -15.29
C ASN A 81 15.95 -3.94 -14.42
N LEU A 82 16.06 -2.68 -13.98
CA LEU A 82 17.14 -2.26 -13.08
C LEU A 82 17.08 -2.98 -11.72
N ILE A 83 15.87 -3.24 -11.22
CA ILE A 83 15.64 -3.92 -9.93
C ILE A 83 15.81 -5.43 -10.11
N ASN A 84 15.17 -6.03 -11.12
CA ASN A 84 15.20 -7.47 -11.40
C ASN A 84 16.61 -8.01 -11.63
N ASN A 85 17.47 -7.20 -12.28
CA ASN A 85 18.87 -7.60 -12.52
C ASN A 85 19.73 -7.62 -11.25
N LYS A 86 19.30 -6.97 -10.18
CA LYS A 86 20.08 -6.85 -8.93
C LYS A 86 19.51 -7.67 -7.77
N PHE A 87 18.20 -7.85 -7.73
CA PHE A 87 17.53 -8.43 -6.57
C PHE A 87 16.61 -9.58 -6.99
N HIS A 88 16.59 -10.64 -6.19
CA HIS A 88 15.69 -11.77 -6.38
C HIS A 88 14.28 -11.41 -5.94
N HIS A 89 13.29 -11.91 -6.65
CA HIS A 89 11.87 -11.75 -6.28
C HIS A 89 11.61 -12.20 -4.82
N ARG A 90 10.84 -11.39 -4.11
CA ARG A 90 10.58 -11.50 -2.65
C ARG A 90 11.82 -11.36 -1.77
N GLY A 91 12.87 -10.71 -2.29
CA GLY A 91 14.08 -10.35 -1.58
C GLY A 91 14.03 -8.94 -1.01
N PHE A 92 14.84 -8.05 -1.59
CA PHE A 92 15.02 -6.69 -1.11
C PHE A 92 13.73 -5.87 -1.05
N THR A 93 12.92 -5.84 -2.12
CA THR A 93 11.69 -5.04 -2.22
C THR A 93 10.60 -5.49 -1.24
N HIS A 94 10.67 -6.72 -0.75
CA HIS A 94 9.75 -7.31 0.23
C HIS A 94 10.34 -7.36 1.65
N SER A 95 11.21 -6.40 1.99
CA SER A 95 11.91 -6.36 3.27
C SER A 95 11.64 -5.09 4.07
N LEU A 96 11.87 -5.15 5.38
CA LEU A 96 11.84 -3.98 6.25
C LEU A 96 12.96 -2.98 5.90
N LEU A 97 14.11 -3.46 5.40
CA LEU A 97 15.18 -2.59 4.92
C LEU A 97 14.71 -1.70 3.77
N PHE A 98 13.93 -2.26 2.83
CA PHE A 98 13.35 -1.49 1.73
C PHE A 98 12.41 -0.40 2.25
N ILE A 99 11.52 -0.73 3.18
CA ILE A 99 10.62 0.25 3.82
C ILE A 99 11.41 1.35 4.54
N TYR A 100 12.44 0.97 5.30
CA TYR A 100 13.31 1.93 5.98
C TYR A 100 13.99 2.88 5.00
N LEU A 101 14.52 2.37 3.88
CA LEU A 101 15.15 3.18 2.84
C LEU A 101 14.15 4.13 2.16
N LEU A 102 12.92 3.68 1.91
CA LEU A 102 11.86 4.55 1.39
C LEU A 102 11.57 5.71 2.36
N ILE A 103 11.37 5.40 3.65
CA ILE A 103 11.14 6.43 4.68
C ILE A 103 12.31 7.39 4.72
N PHE A 104 13.55 6.89 4.70
CA PHE A 104 14.75 7.71 4.72
C PHE A 104 14.85 8.63 3.49
N ILE A 105 14.57 8.13 2.28
CA ILE A 105 14.56 8.92 1.05
C ILE A 105 13.48 10.02 1.14
N PHE A 106 12.27 9.69 1.55
CA PHE A 106 11.17 10.63 1.69
C PHE A 106 11.50 11.73 2.73
N LEU A 107 12.09 11.33 3.86
CA LEU A 107 12.57 12.28 4.86
C LEU A 107 13.62 13.24 4.29
N LEU A 108 14.60 12.73 3.52
CA LEU A 108 15.61 13.58 2.86
C LEU A 108 14.98 14.54 1.86
N VAL A 109 14.02 14.09 1.06
CA VAL A 109 13.28 14.95 0.11
C VAL A 109 12.51 16.04 0.87
N SER A 110 11.81 15.70 1.92
CA SER A 110 11.06 16.65 2.76
C SER A 110 11.97 17.68 3.41
N ILE A 111 13.13 17.26 3.96
CA ILE A 111 14.14 18.17 4.53
C ILE A 111 14.72 19.08 3.44
N PHE A 112 15.08 18.54 2.28
CA PHE A 112 15.59 19.32 1.16
C PHE A 112 14.59 20.40 0.74
N LEU A 113 13.32 20.04 0.55
CA LEU A 113 12.29 20.99 0.18
C LEU A 113 12.09 22.06 1.26
N LYS A 114 12.12 21.68 2.53
CA LYS A 114 12.00 22.62 3.66
C LYS A 114 13.14 23.65 3.72
N ILE A 115 14.37 23.22 3.41
CA ILE A 115 15.56 24.09 3.47
C ILE A 115 15.65 24.97 2.22
N PHE A 116 15.54 24.39 1.03
CA PHE A 116 15.81 25.10 -0.23
C PHE A 116 14.58 25.77 -0.83
N TYR A 117 13.38 25.28 -0.52
CA TYR A 117 12.10 25.76 -1.05
C TYR A 117 11.04 25.93 0.06
N PRO A 118 11.31 26.74 1.13
CA PRO A 118 10.44 26.79 2.31
C PRO A 118 9.02 27.22 1.99
N ARG A 119 8.82 28.16 1.06
CA ARG A 119 7.47 28.62 0.64
C ARG A 119 6.67 27.49 -0.01
N VAL A 120 7.31 26.69 -0.86
CA VAL A 120 6.68 25.51 -1.50
C VAL A 120 6.34 24.46 -0.45
N TYR A 121 7.27 24.21 0.49
CA TYR A 121 7.04 23.24 1.54
C TYR A 121 5.91 23.63 2.50
N ILE A 122 5.75 24.92 2.84
CA ILE A 122 4.63 25.40 3.66
C ILE A 122 3.29 25.12 2.97
N ILE A 123 3.21 25.27 1.65
CA ILE A 123 1.96 25.08 0.88
C ILE A 123 1.71 23.59 0.59
N LEU A 124 2.72 22.85 0.14
CA LEU A 124 2.59 21.50 -0.38
C LEU A 124 2.99 20.39 0.61
N GLY A 125 3.59 20.73 1.75
CA GLY A 125 4.15 19.74 2.67
C GLY A 125 3.14 18.71 3.17
N ILE A 126 1.89 19.13 3.44
CA ILE A 126 0.83 18.19 3.86
C ILE A 126 0.44 17.21 2.75
N TYR A 127 0.40 17.69 1.50
CA TYR A 127 0.09 16.85 0.34
C TYR A 127 1.21 15.82 0.07
N ILE A 128 2.48 16.28 0.16
CA ILE A 128 3.67 15.42 0.03
C ILE A 128 3.64 14.35 1.11
N PHE A 129 3.48 14.73 2.37
CA PHE A 129 3.39 13.81 3.50
C PHE A 129 2.26 12.78 3.33
N THR A 130 1.12 13.20 2.81
CA THR A 130 -0.03 12.32 2.55
C THR A 130 0.31 11.26 1.49
N ILE A 131 0.99 11.67 0.41
CA ILE A 131 1.45 10.75 -0.63
C ILE A 131 2.47 9.76 -0.07
N GLU A 132 3.45 10.23 0.70
CA GLU A 132 4.48 9.41 1.34
C GLU A 132 3.86 8.37 2.28
N CYS A 133 2.95 8.79 3.16
CA CYS A 133 2.24 7.90 4.08
C CYS A 133 1.43 6.82 3.33
N GLY A 134 0.65 7.22 2.32
CA GLY A 134 -0.14 6.27 1.53
C GLY A 134 0.76 5.25 0.83
N PHE A 135 1.86 5.70 0.22
CA PHE A 135 2.78 4.83 -0.49
C PHE A 135 3.47 3.82 0.46
N ILE A 136 3.97 4.28 1.60
CA ILE A 136 4.63 3.42 2.60
C ILE A 136 3.64 2.39 3.16
N LEU A 137 2.42 2.82 3.53
CA LEU A 137 1.38 1.91 4.02
C LEU A 137 0.97 0.89 2.96
N GLY A 138 0.91 1.29 1.69
CA GLY A 138 0.70 0.39 0.57
C GLY A 138 1.78 -0.68 0.48
N CYS A 139 3.06 -0.29 0.49
CA CYS A 139 4.18 -1.23 0.47
C CYS A 139 4.17 -2.18 1.68
N LEU A 140 3.91 -1.66 2.88
CA LEU A 140 3.79 -2.47 4.09
C LEU A 140 2.66 -3.49 4.00
N SER A 141 1.49 -3.06 3.51
CA SER A 141 0.34 -3.96 3.32
C SER A 141 0.69 -5.11 2.37
N HIS A 142 1.37 -4.80 1.24
CA HIS A 142 1.81 -5.80 0.29
C HIS A 142 2.70 -6.86 0.95
N ILE A 143 3.73 -6.43 1.69
CA ILE A 143 4.64 -7.34 2.39
C ILE A 143 3.88 -8.22 3.39
N ILE A 144 2.94 -7.64 4.15
CA ILE A 144 2.12 -8.38 5.11
C ILE A 144 1.29 -9.45 4.40
N PHE A 145 0.62 -9.12 3.29
CA PHE A 145 -0.16 -10.09 2.54
C PHE A 145 0.70 -11.17 1.88
N ASP A 146 1.91 -10.85 1.45
CA ASP A 146 2.85 -11.85 0.94
C ASP A 146 3.39 -12.80 2.00
N MET A 147 3.37 -12.41 3.28
CA MET A 147 3.70 -13.33 4.38
C MET A 147 2.64 -14.44 4.59
N PHE A 148 1.44 -14.34 4.02
CA PHE A 148 0.46 -15.42 3.98
C PHE A 148 0.80 -16.48 2.93
N ASN A 149 1.65 -16.17 1.95
CA ASN A 149 2.05 -17.13 0.93
C ASN A 149 2.95 -18.24 1.51
N PRO A 150 2.86 -19.48 1.00
CA PRO A 150 3.71 -20.60 1.44
C PRO A 150 5.21 -20.31 1.33
N SER A 151 5.61 -19.52 0.32
CA SER A 151 7.01 -19.16 0.08
C SER A 151 7.58 -18.15 1.07
N GLY A 152 6.73 -17.34 1.73
CA GLY A 152 7.17 -16.26 2.60
C GLY A 152 7.98 -15.16 1.90
N VAL A 153 8.51 -14.21 2.68
CA VAL A 153 9.31 -13.07 2.23
C VAL A 153 10.62 -12.96 3.01
N CYS A 154 11.66 -12.39 2.41
CA CYS A 154 12.93 -12.12 3.10
C CYS A 154 12.83 -10.84 3.96
N LEU A 155 12.01 -10.87 5.01
CA LEU A 155 11.64 -9.71 5.82
C LEU A 155 12.83 -8.92 6.35
N PHE A 156 13.91 -9.62 6.76
CA PHE A 156 15.12 -9.02 7.33
C PHE A 156 16.30 -9.07 6.35
N TYR A 157 16.05 -8.75 5.08
CA TYR A 157 17.14 -8.65 4.10
C TYR A 157 18.24 -7.70 4.62
N PRO A 158 19.54 -8.00 4.45
CA PRO A 158 20.14 -8.99 3.55
C PRO A 158 20.12 -10.45 4.06
N TYR A 159 19.50 -10.72 5.19
CA TYR A 159 19.34 -12.08 5.70
C TYR A 159 18.32 -12.84 4.83
N ILE A 160 18.75 -13.88 4.12
CA ILE A 160 17.94 -14.59 3.10
C ILE A 160 16.89 -15.53 3.72
N LYS A 161 16.77 -15.59 5.06
CA LYS A 161 15.74 -16.41 5.72
C LYS A 161 14.36 -15.87 5.39
N LYS A 162 13.49 -16.76 4.92
CA LYS A 162 12.10 -16.45 4.60
C LYS A 162 11.22 -16.52 5.83
N TYR A 163 10.42 -15.49 6.01
CA TYR A 163 9.48 -15.36 7.12
C TYR A 163 8.04 -15.42 6.60
N ARG A 164 7.20 -16.05 7.39
CA ARG A 164 5.76 -16.19 7.17
C ARG A 164 5.03 -15.78 8.43
N LEU A 165 3.77 -15.36 8.32
CA LEU A 165 2.93 -15.15 9.49
C LEU A 165 2.70 -16.47 10.22
N PRO A 166 3.13 -16.60 11.48
CA PRO A 166 2.83 -17.76 12.29
C PRO A 166 1.31 -17.81 12.52
N LEU A 167 0.72 -18.99 12.59
CA LEU A 167 -0.71 -19.22 12.83
C LEU A 167 -1.66 -18.80 11.70
N ALA A 168 -1.17 -18.16 10.64
CA ALA A 168 -2.02 -17.82 9.52
C ALA A 168 -2.17 -19.00 8.54
N PRO A 169 -3.37 -19.23 7.98
CA PRO A 169 -3.55 -20.20 6.93
C PRO A 169 -2.66 -19.85 5.74
N THR A 170 -2.01 -20.83 5.12
CA THR A 170 -1.26 -20.58 3.91
C THR A 170 -2.19 -20.32 2.75
N ILE A 171 -2.09 -19.14 2.17
CA ILE A 171 -2.90 -18.75 1.03
C ILE A 171 -2.09 -18.98 -0.23
N LYS A 172 -2.54 -19.92 -1.05
CA LYS A 172 -1.96 -20.14 -2.39
C LYS A 172 -2.65 -19.21 -3.38
N LEU A 173 -1.89 -18.71 -4.34
CA LEU A 173 -2.39 -17.94 -5.46
C LEU A 173 -3.55 -18.67 -6.15
N ASN A 174 -4.61 -17.96 -6.48
CA ASN A 174 -5.84 -18.48 -7.12
C ASN A 174 -6.60 -19.52 -6.31
N SER A 175 -6.31 -19.68 -5.03
CA SER A 175 -7.05 -20.61 -4.17
C SER A 175 -8.40 -20.02 -3.75
N THR A 176 -9.30 -20.91 -3.30
CA THR A 176 -10.56 -20.50 -2.66
C THR A 176 -10.30 -19.61 -1.44
N CYS A 177 -9.21 -19.89 -0.68
CA CYS A 177 -8.79 -19.06 0.45
C CYS A 177 -8.46 -17.63 0.04
N GLU A 178 -7.77 -17.42 -1.08
CA GLU A 178 -7.47 -16.06 -1.58
C GLU A 178 -8.74 -15.31 -1.98
N LYS A 179 -9.66 -15.99 -2.66
CA LYS A 179 -10.96 -15.40 -3.04
C LYS A 179 -11.78 -15.01 -1.82
N ASN A 180 -11.81 -15.87 -0.81
CA ASN A 180 -12.50 -15.60 0.45
C ASN A 180 -11.85 -14.42 1.19
N LEU A 181 -10.52 -14.35 1.23
CA LEU A 181 -9.79 -13.22 1.81
C LEU A 181 -10.13 -11.92 1.05
N TYR A 182 -10.07 -11.93 -0.27
CA TYR A 182 -10.46 -10.77 -1.09
C TYR A 182 -11.88 -10.29 -0.77
N THR A 183 -12.84 -11.22 -0.71
CA THR A 183 -14.24 -10.89 -0.41
C THR A 183 -14.39 -10.33 1.00
N PHE A 184 -13.73 -10.95 1.98
CA PHE A 184 -13.72 -10.48 3.37
C PHE A 184 -13.15 -9.06 3.49
N LEU A 185 -11.99 -8.81 2.90
CA LEU A 185 -11.35 -7.49 2.93
C LEU A 185 -12.20 -6.44 2.22
N SER A 186 -12.80 -6.78 1.07
CA SER A 186 -13.69 -5.87 0.33
C SER A 186 -14.91 -5.48 1.16
N PHE A 187 -15.57 -6.46 1.78
CA PHE A 187 -16.74 -6.24 2.62
C PHE A 187 -16.39 -5.42 3.87
N SER A 188 -15.28 -5.75 4.54
CA SER A 188 -14.81 -5.01 5.71
C SER A 188 -14.45 -3.56 5.37
N THR A 189 -13.79 -3.31 4.24
CA THR A 189 -13.48 -1.95 3.76
C THR A 189 -14.77 -1.16 3.48
N TYR A 190 -15.76 -1.80 2.87
CA TYR A 190 -17.07 -1.17 2.61
C TYR A 190 -17.80 -0.80 3.90
N ILE A 191 -17.80 -1.67 4.91
CA ILE A 191 -18.38 -1.37 6.22
C ILE A 191 -17.68 -0.18 6.88
N LEU A 192 -16.34 -0.13 6.85
CA LEU A 192 -15.57 0.99 7.38
C LEU A 192 -15.95 2.31 6.70
N TYR A 193 -16.11 2.32 5.37
CA TYR A 193 -16.55 3.53 4.66
C TYR A 193 -17.95 3.98 5.10
N ILE A 194 -18.91 3.06 5.26
CA ILE A 194 -20.24 3.42 5.76
C ILE A 194 -20.16 4.00 7.19
N MET A 195 -19.36 3.39 8.05
CA MET A 195 -19.15 3.89 9.41
C MET A 195 -18.57 5.31 9.42
N TYR A 196 -17.58 5.59 8.57
CA TYR A 196 -16.97 6.91 8.47
C TYR A 196 -17.91 7.94 7.89
N ILE A 197 -18.67 7.60 6.85
CA ILE A 197 -19.71 8.49 6.30
C ILE A 197 -20.75 8.81 7.38
N SER A 198 -21.23 7.83 8.11
CA SER A 198 -22.20 8.04 9.19
C SER A 198 -21.66 8.92 10.33
N TRP A 199 -20.35 8.74 10.64
CA TRP A 199 -19.66 9.58 11.62
C TRP A 199 -19.50 11.02 11.12
N ILE A 200 -19.12 11.24 9.88
CA ILE A 200 -19.01 12.57 9.25
C ILE A 200 -20.36 13.28 9.29
N LEU A 201 -21.44 12.62 8.88
CA LEU A 201 -22.78 13.20 8.89
C LEU A 201 -23.21 13.63 10.29
N LYS A 202 -22.91 12.82 11.32
CA LYS A 202 -23.19 13.22 12.71
C LYS A 202 -22.35 14.43 13.13
N PHE A 203 -21.07 14.47 12.77
CA PHE A 203 -20.18 15.55 13.13
C PHE A 203 -20.61 16.89 12.47
N THR A 204 -21.06 16.87 11.20
CA THR A 204 -21.52 18.05 10.49
C THR A 204 -22.90 18.55 10.93
N VAL A 205 -23.71 17.71 11.55
CA VAL A 205 -25.05 18.10 12.06
C VAL A 205 -24.97 18.70 13.48
N ILE A 206 -23.94 18.34 14.24
CA ILE A 206 -23.79 18.77 15.65
C ILE A 206 -22.97 20.05 15.78
N ASN A 207 -22.13 20.36 14.80
CA ASN A 207 -21.31 21.59 14.73
C ASN A 207 -21.82 22.53 13.64
#